data_7b528183869cc964154a1591c7b87c64
#
_entry.id   7b528183869cc964154a1591c7b87c64
#
_cell.length_a   1.000
_cell.length_b   1.000
_cell.length_c   1.000
_cell.angle_alpha   90.00
_cell.angle_beta   90.00
_cell.angle_gamma   90.00
#
_symmetry.space_group_name_H-M   'P 1'
#
loop_
_entity.id
_entity.type
_entity.pdbx_description
1 polymer ?
#
loop_
_entity_poly.entity_id
_entity_poly.type
_entity_poly.pdbx_seq_one_letter_code
_entity_poly.pdbx_strand_id
1 'polypeptide(L)'
;MHNLPERDFDAARPFSRLGTDVTEFKVAGAKAYLAPVYDMASKEIVAWDVSRSPDLGQQKRLPAMLAERLPAGAEPILHSDMGWQYQHQWWRKELERLGIRRSMSRKGNCLDNAAAEQVFGHLKDEFYRGRELDSYEQFKRELDAYIIHWNTRRRQIRLEGRTPEEFRSMSLAV
;
A
#
# COMPACT_ATOMS: atom_id res chain seq x y z
N MET A 1 28.99 3.41 2.11
CA MET A 1 27.52 3.37 1.99
C MET A 1 26.99 4.77 2.19
N HIS A 2 26.66 5.45 1.11
CA HIS A 2 26.03 6.75 1.21
C HIS A 2 24.59 6.57 1.66
N ASN A 3 24.27 7.12 2.82
CA ASN A 3 22.90 7.38 3.21
C ASN A 3 22.28 8.30 2.15
N LEU A 4 21.41 7.76 1.33
CA LEU A 4 20.52 8.57 0.51
C LEU A 4 19.76 9.51 1.45
N PRO A 5 19.55 10.77 1.10
CA PRO A 5 18.90 11.71 1.97
C PRO A 5 17.49 11.22 2.33
N GLU A 6 17.30 10.99 3.60
CA GLU A 6 16.18 10.29 4.24
C GLU A 6 14.87 11.08 4.25
N ARG A 7 14.71 12.17 3.52
CA ARG A 7 13.60 13.10 3.76
C ARG A 7 12.77 13.51 2.55
N ASP A 8 12.95 12.88 1.41
CA ASP A 8 12.07 13.13 0.28
C ASP A 8 11.02 12.01 0.18
N PHE A 9 10.11 11.98 1.18
CA PHE A 9 8.93 11.12 1.14
C PHE A 9 7.89 11.61 0.11
N ASP A 10 8.07 12.78 -0.43
CA ASP A 10 7.42 13.25 -1.63
C ASP A 10 8.22 12.73 -2.82
N ALA A 11 8.08 11.44 -3.07
CA ALA A 11 8.61 10.86 -4.28
C ALA A 11 8.05 11.66 -5.45
N ALA A 12 8.90 12.30 -6.21
CA ALA A 12 8.48 13.25 -7.22
C ALA A 12 7.70 12.59 -8.38
N ARG A 13 7.74 11.27 -8.50
CA ARG A 13 7.15 10.55 -9.62
C ARG A 13 6.41 9.29 -9.17
N PRO A 14 5.17 9.06 -9.68
CA PRO A 14 4.45 7.81 -9.44
C PRO A 14 5.26 6.59 -9.84
N PHE A 15 5.11 5.51 -9.09
CA PHE A 15 5.83 4.23 -9.21
C PHE A 15 7.35 4.31 -9.00
N SER A 16 7.86 5.36 -8.39
CA SER A 16 9.27 5.41 -7.97
C SER A 16 9.49 4.85 -6.57
N ARG A 17 8.59 5.16 -5.64
CA ARG A 17 8.64 4.67 -4.26
C ARG A 17 7.27 4.16 -3.83
N LEU A 18 7.23 2.91 -3.45
CA LEU A 18 6.05 2.22 -2.96
C LEU A 18 6.26 1.85 -1.49
N GLY A 19 5.18 1.80 -0.76
CA GLY A 19 5.17 1.31 0.62
C GLY A 19 4.17 0.17 0.78
N THR A 20 4.44 -0.74 1.71
CA THR A 20 3.53 -1.81 2.09
C THR A 20 3.62 -2.08 3.58
N ASP A 21 2.51 -2.45 4.16
CA ASP A 21 2.39 -2.88 5.55
C ASP A 21 1.10 -3.68 5.69
N VAL A 22 0.89 -4.34 6.82
CA VAL A 22 -0.33 -5.09 7.11
C VAL A 22 -1.05 -4.44 8.28
N THR A 23 -2.34 -4.19 8.14
CA THR A 23 -3.18 -3.71 9.24
C THR A 23 -4.30 -4.68 9.56
N GLU A 24 -4.65 -4.75 10.84
CA GLU A 24 -5.69 -5.63 11.37
C GLU A 24 -6.99 -4.87 11.63
N PHE A 25 -8.10 -5.52 11.32
CA PHE A 25 -9.45 -5.08 11.66
C PHE A 25 -10.18 -6.16 12.44
N LYS A 26 -11.07 -5.75 13.35
CA LYS A 26 -12.02 -6.65 14.00
C LYS A 26 -13.34 -6.60 13.25
N VAL A 27 -13.81 -7.76 12.81
CA VAL A 27 -15.04 -7.88 12.01
C VAL A 27 -15.84 -9.08 12.50
N ALA A 28 -17.06 -8.82 12.96
CA ALA A 28 -17.99 -9.88 13.42
C ALA A 28 -17.35 -10.87 14.41
N GLY A 29 -16.59 -10.37 15.37
CA GLY A 29 -15.91 -11.18 16.39
C GLY A 29 -14.65 -11.90 15.95
N ALA A 30 -14.23 -11.73 14.70
CA ALA A 30 -13.00 -12.29 14.13
C ALA A 30 -12.06 -11.20 13.65
N LYS A 31 -10.89 -11.59 13.15
CA LYS A 31 -9.90 -10.68 12.60
C LYS A 31 -9.91 -10.73 11.07
N ALA A 32 -9.66 -9.59 10.46
CA ALA A 32 -9.38 -9.46 9.03
C ALA A 32 -8.14 -8.60 8.83
N TYR A 33 -7.41 -8.85 7.77
CA TYR A 33 -6.13 -8.22 7.50
C TYR A 33 -6.10 -7.60 6.11
N LEU A 34 -5.70 -6.34 6.04
CA LEU A 34 -5.45 -5.64 4.78
C LEU A 34 -3.95 -5.49 4.58
N ALA A 35 -3.46 -5.91 3.42
CA ALA A 35 -2.11 -5.68 2.96
C ALA A 35 -2.14 -4.81 1.70
N PRO A 36 -2.01 -3.48 1.80
CA PRO A 36 -1.95 -2.61 0.64
C PRO A 36 -0.51 -2.37 0.19
N VAL A 37 -0.34 -2.11 -1.10
CA VAL A 37 0.83 -1.42 -1.64
C VAL A 37 0.36 -0.04 -2.09
N TYR A 38 0.94 1.00 -1.53
CA TYR A 38 0.59 2.38 -1.86
C TYR A 38 1.77 3.10 -2.52
N ASP A 39 1.45 3.98 -3.46
CA ASP A 39 2.44 4.84 -4.12
C ASP A 39 2.64 6.11 -3.28
N MET A 40 3.86 6.39 -2.92
CA MET A 40 4.19 7.54 -2.07
C MET A 40 3.97 8.89 -2.78
N ALA A 41 4.11 8.96 -4.10
CA ALA A 41 3.88 10.18 -4.86
C ALA A 41 2.39 10.50 -5.05
N SER A 42 1.64 9.57 -5.63
CA SER A 42 0.23 9.75 -5.95
C SER A 42 -0.73 9.47 -4.80
N LYS A 43 -0.24 8.82 -3.74
CA LYS A 43 -1.07 8.29 -2.64
C LYS A 43 -2.09 7.23 -3.10
N GLU A 44 -1.94 6.71 -4.30
CA GLU A 44 -2.77 5.64 -4.83
C GLU A 44 -2.47 4.32 -4.12
N ILE A 45 -3.51 3.57 -3.79
CA ILE A 45 -3.37 2.18 -3.36
C ILE A 45 -3.35 1.33 -4.62
N VAL A 46 -2.15 1.01 -5.09
CA VAL A 46 -1.94 0.37 -6.41
C VAL A 46 -2.20 -1.13 -6.42
N ALA A 47 -2.08 -1.77 -5.28
CA ALA A 47 -2.43 -3.17 -5.09
C ALA A 47 -2.86 -3.38 -3.64
N TRP A 48 -3.75 -4.33 -3.40
CA TRP A 48 -4.16 -4.69 -2.05
C TRP A 48 -4.71 -6.11 -1.99
N ASP A 49 -4.62 -6.72 -0.82
CA ASP A 49 -5.23 -8.00 -0.53
C ASP A 49 -5.89 -7.98 0.84
N VAL A 50 -7.08 -8.54 0.93
CA VAL A 50 -7.83 -8.71 2.18
C VAL A 50 -7.89 -10.19 2.49
N SER A 51 -7.56 -10.57 3.71
CA SER A 51 -7.53 -11.97 4.11
C SER A 51 -7.93 -12.18 5.58
N ARG A 52 -8.30 -13.41 5.92
CA ARG A 52 -8.65 -13.78 7.30
C ARG A 52 -7.42 -13.99 8.18
N SER A 53 -6.26 -14.18 7.57
CA SER A 53 -4.99 -14.33 8.26
C SER A 53 -3.86 -13.70 7.44
N PRO A 54 -2.80 -13.16 8.09
CA PRO A 54 -1.65 -12.58 7.41
C PRO A 54 -0.69 -13.69 6.99
N ASP A 55 -1.12 -14.58 6.12
CA ASP A 55 -0.40 -15.77 5.71
C ASP A 55 0.35 -15.59 4.37
N LEU A 56 1.04 -16.64 3.95
CA LEU A 56 1.76 -16.67 2.67
C LEU A 56 0.83 -16.53 1.46
N GLY A 57 -0.44 -16.92 1.59
CA GLY A 57 -1.43 -16.74 0.53
C GLY A 57 -1.65 -15.27 0.20
N GLN A 58 -1.81 -14.44 1.23
CA GLN A 58 -1.91 -12.99 1.08
C GLN A 58 -0.67 -12.42 0.39
N GLN A 59 0.52 -12.86 0.82
CA GLN A 59 1.78 -12.41 0.24
C GLN A 59 1.96 -12.81 -1.23
N LYS A 60 1.36 -13.92 -1.66
CA LYS A 60 1.43 -14.38 -3.05
C LYS A 60 0.49 -13.61 -3.99
N ARG A 61 -0.70 -13.25 -3.52
CA ARG A 61 -1.67 -12.52 -4.32
C ARG A 61 -1.26 -11.08 -4.59
N LEU A 62 -0.62 -10.45 -3.62
CA LEU A 62 -0.26 -9.03 -3.66
C LEU A 62 0.73 -8.69 -4.80
N PRO A 63 1.85 -9.41 -5.00
CA PRO A 63 2.75 -9.13 -6.10
C PRO A 63 2.12 -9.37 -7.48
N ALA A 64 1.24 -10.36 -7.61
CA ALA A 64 0.53 -10.61 -8.86
C ALA A 64 -0.34 -9.42 -9.27
N MET A 65 -1.09 -8.85 -8.32
CA MET A 65 -1.88 -7.65 -8.56
C MET A 65 -1.00 -6.43 -8.87
N LEU A 66 0.11 -6.28 -8.15
CA LEU A 66 1.06 -5.20 -8.38
C LEU A 66 1.68 -5.27 -9.79
N ALA A 67 2.02 -6.47 -10.24
CA ALA A 67 2.59 -6.69 -11.56
C ALA A 67 1.69 -6.18 -12.70
N GLU A 68 0.38 -6.31 -12.55
CA GLU A 68 -0.60 -5.81 -13.52
C GLU A 68 -0.66 -4.28 -13.58
N ARG A 69 -0.23 -3.61 -12.53
CA ARG A 69 -0.31 -2.16 -12.37
C ARG A 69 0.99 -1.42 -12.69
N LEU A 70 2.12 -2.11 -12.64
CA LEU A 70 3.42 -1.49 -12.90
C LEU A 70 3.56 -1.06 -14.37
N PRO A 71 3.93 0.20 -14.62
CA PRO A 71 4.28 0.63 -15.98
C PRO A 71 5.47 -0.16 -16.53
N ALA A 72 5.50 -0.36 -17.84
CA ALA A 72 6.65 -0.99 -18.50
C ALA A 72 7.95 -0.23 -18.20
N GLY A 73 8.99 -0.94 -17.79
CA GLY A 73 10.29 -0.36 -17.46
C GLY A 73 10.36 0.34 -16.10
N ALA A 74 9.31 0.31 -15.30
CA ALA A 74 9.35 0.85 -13.93
C ALA A 74 10.25 -0.01 -13.04
N GLU A 75 11.10 0.64 -12.25
CA GLU A 75 11.99 0.01 -11.28
C GLU A 75 11.77 0.62 -9.89
N PRO A 76 10.60 0.42 -9.28
CA PRO A 76 10.29 1.05 -8.02
C PRO A 76 11.12 0.49 -6.87
N ILE A 77 11.20 1.28 -5.81
CA ILE A 77 11.69 0.82 -4.50
C ILE A 77 10.46 0.55 -3.65
N LEU A 78 10.31 -0.68 -3.17
CA LEU A 78 9.24 -1.05 -2.23
C LEU A 78 9.80 -1.04 -0.80
N HIS A 79 9.25 -0.15 0.01
CA HIS A 79 9.57 -0.03 1.42
C HIS A 79 8.61 -0.87 2.26
N SER A 80 9.14 -1.68 3.17
CA SER A 80 8.39 -2.46 4.15
C SER A 80 9.07 -2.41 5.52
N ASP A 81 8.36 -2.83 6.55
CA ASP A 81 9.00 -3.09 7.84
C ASP A 81 9.79 -4.42 7.82
N MET A 82 10.35 -4.81 8.97
CA MET A 82 11.11 -6.05 9.11
C MET A 82 10.21 -7.27 9.46
N GLY A 83 8.91 -7.21 9.13
CA GLY A 83 7.99 -8.33 9.35
C GLY A 83 8.48 -9.61 8.67
N TRP A 84 8.19 -10.76 9.29
CA TRP A 84 8.65 -12.08 8.81
C TRP A 84 8.22 -12.36 7.36
N GLN A 85 7.03 -11.90 6.96
CA GLN A 85 6.47 -12.08 5.62
C GLN A 85 7.35 -11.43 4.54
N TYR A 86 7.96 -10.29 4.84
CA TYR A 86 8.81 -9.55 3.91
C TYR A 86 10.26 -10.07 3.88
N GLN A 87 10.63 -10.91 4.81
CA GLN A 87 11.95 -11.56 4.87
C GLN A 87 11.94 -12.92 4.17
N HIS A 88 10.78 -13.43 3.79
CA HIS A 88 10.65 -14.72 3.15
C HIS A 88 11.34 -14.76 1.78
N GLN A 89 12.06 -15.84 1.51
CA GLN A 89 12.83 -16.01 0.27
C GLN A 89 11.96 -15.90 -0.99
N TRP A 90 10.75 -16.45 -0.94
CA TRP A 90 9.80 -16.36 -2.04
C TRP A 90 9.45 -14.91 -2.37
N TRP A 91 9.16 -14.08 -1.36
CA TRP A 91 8.88 -12.65 -1.51
C TRP A 91 10.02 -11.92 -2.21
N ARG A 92 11.26 -12.18 -1.76
CA ARG A 92 12.46 -11.59 -2.36
C ARG A 92 12.58 -11.91 -3.84
N LYS A 93 12.46 -13.20 -4.19
CA LYS A 93 12.57 -13.66 -5.58
C LYS A 93 11.48 -13.06 -6.46
N GLU A 94 10.26 -12.94 -5.94
CA GLU A 94 9.14 -12.39 -6.69
C GLU A 94 9.33 -10.89 -6.98
N LEU A 95 9.80 -10.12 -6.01
CA LEU A 95 10.12 -8.71 -6.23
C LEU A 95 11.27 -8.52 -7.22
N GLU A 96 12.32 -9.35 -7.14
CA GLU A 96 13.42 -9.34 -8.10
C GLU A 96 12.93 -9.62 -9.52
N ARG A 97 12.05 -10.61 -9.66
CA ARG A 97 11.42 -10.94 -10.96
C ARG A 97 10.64 -9.76 -11.56
N LEU A 98 10.02 -8.95 -10.71
CA LEU A 98 9.25 -7.76 -11.11
C LEU A 98 10.11 -6.51 -11.30
N GLY A 99 11.42 -6.58 -11.08
CA GLY A 99 12.31 -5.43 -11.16
C GLY A 99 12.17 -4.46 -9.99
N ILE A 100 11.59 -4.91 -8.87
CA ILE A 100 11.35 -4.10 -7.67
C ILE A 100 12.52 -4.24 -6.71
N ARG A 101 13.13 -3.11 -6.37
CA ARG A 101 14.16 -3.06 -5.31
C ARG A 101 13.50 -2.96 -3.95
N ARG A 102 14.09 -3.58 -2.95
CA ARG A 102 13.57 -3.56 -1.58
C ARG A 102 14.31 -2.56 -0.71
N SER A 103 13.55 -1.87 0.13
CA SER A 103 14.04 -1.10 1.25
C SER A 103 13.30 -1.54 2.51
N MET A 104 14.03 -1.74 3.61
CA MET A 104 13.45 -2.14 4.88
C MET A 104 13.81 -1.12 5.95
N SER A 105 12.81 -0.70 6.74
CA SER A 105 13.07 0.17 7.88
C SER A 105 13.84 -0.59 8.97
N ARG A 106 14.76 0.10 9.62
CA ARG A 106 15.40 -0.42 10.82
C ARG A 106 14.39 -0.47 11.98
N LYS A 107 14.54 -1.47 12.82
CA LYS A 107 13.71 -1.61 14.02
C LYS A 107 13.76 -0.31 14.85
N GLY A 108 12.60 0.33 15.05
CA GLY A 108 12.48 1.54 15.84
C GLY A 108 12.55 2.87 15.07
N ASN A 109 12.62 2.87 13.75
CA ASN A 109 12.56 4.10 12.95
C ASN A 109 11.11 4.49 12.64
N CYS A 110 10.53 5.38 13.47
CA CYS A 110 9.14 5.83 13.35
C CYS A 110 8.86 6.63 12.08
N LEU A 111 9.86 7.23 11.45
CA LEU A 111 9.67 8.09 10.28
C LEU A 111 9.38 7.29 9.00
N ASP A 112 9.92 6.08 8.91
CA ASP A 112 9.75 5.22 7.74
C ASP A 112 8.32 4.66 7.62
N ASN A 113 7.57 4.63 8.74
CA ASN A 113 6.20 4.12 8.78
C ASN A 113 5.13 5.21 8.76
N ALA A 114 5.51 6.48 8.76
CA ALA A 114 4.56 7.60 8.83
C ALA A 114 3.57 7.61 7.66
N ALA A 115 4.01 7.27 6.45
CA ALA A 115 3.14 7.22 5.28
C ALA A 115 2.10 6.09 5.39
N ALA A 116 2.50 4.90 5.85
CA ALA A 116 1.59 3.79 6.11
C ALA A 116 0.58 4.14 7.20
N GLU A 117 1.03 4.73 8.30
CA GLU A 117 0.18 5.17 9.41
C GLU A 117 -0.88 6.18 8.95
N GLN A 118 -0.53 7.11 8.06
CA GLN A 118 -1.49 8.06 7.49
C GLN A 118 -2.56 7.36 6.65
N VAL A 119 -2.17 6.46 5.76
CA VAL A 119 -3.12 5.71 4.93
C VAL A 119 -4.06 4.89 5.81
N PHE A 120 -3.52 4.15 6.78
CA PHE A 120 -4.33 3.34 7.69
C PHE A 120 -5.20 4.19 8.62
N GLY A 121 -4.70 5.33 9.08
CA GLY A 121 -5.47 6.27 9.88
C GLY A 121 -6.71 6.76 9.12
N HIS A 122 -6.56 7.20 7.89
CA HIS A 122 -7.67 7.63 7.04
C HIS A 122 -8.65 6.49 6.73
N LEU A 123 -8.15 5.30 6.40
CA LEU A 123 -8.98 4.12 6.17
C LEU A 123 -9.83 3.78 7.40
N LYS A 124 -9.22 3.79 8.58
CA LYS A 124 -9.93 3.49 9.83
C LYS A 124 -10.94 4.56 10.21
N ASP A 125 -10.61 5.82 10.01
CA ASP A 125 -11.50 6.94 10.35
C ASP A 125 -12.64 7.08 9.34
N GLU A 126 -12.37 6.99 8.06
CA GLU A 126 -13.35 7.25 7.00
C GLU A 126 -14.18 6.01 6.65
N PHE A 127 -13.61 4.83 6.72
CA PHE A 127 -14.28 3.59 6.32
C PHE A 127 -14.75 2.74 7.50
N TYR A 128 -13.90 2.49 8.48
CA TYR A 128 -14.13 1.46 9.50
C TYR A 128 -14.88 1.97 10.74
N ARG A 129 -14.50 3.13 11.24
CA ARG A 129 -15.06 3.67 12.50
C ARG A 129 -16.55 3.94 12.37
N GLY A 130 -17.33 3.41 13.33
CA GLY A 130 -18.78 3.60 13.38
C GLY A 130 -19.59 2.74 12.40
N ARG A 131 -18.95 1.83 11.66
CA ARG A 131 -19.64 0.87 10.81
C ARG A 131 -19.98 -0.41 11.55
N GLU A 132 -21.17 -0.90 11.30
CA GLU A 132 -21.57 -2.27 11.65
C GLU A 132 -21.24 -3.18 10.47
N LEU A 133 -20.33 -4.11 10.68
CA LEU A 133 -19.88 -5.08 9.68
C LEU A 133 -20.23 -6.47 10.19
N ASP A 134 -21.21 -7.09 9.57
CA ASP A 134 -21.83 -8.34 10.04
C ASP A 134 -21.07 -9.59 9.61
N SER A 135 -20.21 -9.47 8.58
CA SER A 135 -19.46 -10.60 8.03
C SER A 135 -18.14 -10.15 7.41
N TYR A 136 -17.21 -11.10 7.31
CA TYR A 136 -15.96 -10.91 6.56
C TYR A 136 -16.22 -10.58 5.07
N GLU A 137 -17.17 -11.25 4.45
CA GLU A 137 -17.53 -11.05 3.05
C GLU A 137 -18.06 -9.63 2.80
N GLN A 138 -18.89 -9.11 3.69
CA GLN A 138 -19.36 -7.73 3.65
C GLN A 138 -18.20 -6.76 3.82
N PHE A 139 -17.34 -6.97 4.81
CA PHE A 139 -16.17 -6.15 5.07
C PHE A 139 -15.27 -6.08 3.85
N LYS A 140 -14.92 -7.23 3.27
CA LYS A 140 -14.05 -7.30 2.08
C LYS A 140 -14.65 -6.54 0.90
N ARG A 141 -15.93 -6.76 0.61
CA ARG A 141 -16.61 -6.08 -0.50
C ARG A 141 -16.65 -4.56 -0.31
N GLU A 142 -17.00 -4.11 0.88
CA GLU A 142 -17.10 -2.68 1.18
C GLU A 142 -15.71 -2.01 1.25
N LEU A 143 -14.70 -2.71 1.75
CA LEU A 143 -13.33 -2.22 1.74
C LEU A 143 -12.77 -2.11 0.32
N ASP A 144 -13.00 -3.11 -0.53
CA ASP A 144 -12.61 -3.05 -1.94
C ASP A 144 -13.25 -1.82 -2.63
N ALA A 145 -14.53 -1.59 -2.39
CA ALA A 145 -15.23 -0.42 -2.93
C ALA A 145 -14.68 0.90 -2.38
N TYR A 146 -14.33 0.95 -1.11
CA TYR A 146 -13.72 2.14 -0.50
C TYR A 146 -12.32 2.43 -1.06
N ILE A 147 -11.50 1.41 -1.29
CA ILE A 147 -10.17 1.61 -1.90
C ILE A 147 -10.30 2.14 -3.34
N ILE A 148 -11.26 1.65 -4.10
CA ILE A 148 -11.58 2.21 -5.42
C ILE A 148 -12.01 3.68 -5.31
N HIS A 149 -12.86 4.00 -4.35
CA HIS A 149 -13.24 5.39 -4.04
C HIS A 149 -12.03 6.24 -3.66
N TRP A 150 -11.15 5.74 -2.80
CA TRP A 150 -9.89 6.39 -2.43
C TRP A 150 -9.08 6.78 -3.67
N ASN A 151 -8.89 5.87 -4.59
CA ASN A 151 -8.07 6.07 -5.77
C ASN A 151 -8.71 7.01 -6.82
N THR A 152 -10.04 6.93 -6.97
CA THR A 152 -10.73 7.53 -8.14
C THR A 152 -11.61 8.71 -7.82
N ARG A 153 -11.99 8.91 -6.55
CA ARG A 153 -12.96 9.96 -6.16
C ARG A 153 -12.52 10.82 -4.99
N ARG A 154 -11.69 10.29 -4.10
CA ARG A 154 -11.24 11.01 -2.92
C ARG A 154 -10.17 12.03 -3.31
N ARG A 155 -10.52 13.32 -3.24
CA ARG A 155 -9.60 14.42 -3.50
C ARG A 155 -8.73 14.71 -2.29
N GLN A 156 -7.46 15.05 -2.51
CA GLN A 156 -6.50 15.29 -1.44
C GLN A 156 -5.80 16.64 -1.65
N ILE A 157 -5.69 17.41 -0.57
CA ILE A 157 -5.02 18.71 -0.58
C ILE A 157 -3.56 18.56 -1.04
N ARG A 158 -2.87 17.51 -0.57
CA ARG A 158 -1.48 17.21 -0.93
C ARG A 158 -1.29 16.91 -2.42
N LEU A 159 -2.36 16.58 -3.12
CA LEU A 159 -2.38 16.33 -4.56
C LEU A 159 -2.98 17.53 -5.33
N GLU A 160 -2.96 18.71 -4.72
CA GLU A 160 -3.52 19.93 -5.29
C GLU A 160 -5.02 19.80 -5.65
N GLY A 161 -5.78 19.11 -4.79
CA GLY A 161 -7.20 18.86 -4.98
C GLY A 161 -7.53 17.77 -6.00
N ARG A 162 -6.55 16.97 -6.41
CA ARG A 162 -6.74 15.84 -7.33
C ARG A 162 -6.97 14.54 -6.57
N THR A 163 -7.55 13.57 -7.26
CA THR A 163 -7.55 12.18 -6.80
C THR A 163 -6.19 11.54 -7.08
N PRO A 164 -5.83 10.45 -6.38
CA PRO A 164 -4.62 9.69 -6.68
C PRO A 164 -4.48 9.30 -8.16
N GLU A 165 -5.55 8.81 -8.78
CA GLU A 165 -5.55 8.43 -10.19
C GLU A 165 -5.33 9.62 -11.13
N GLU A 166 -5.99 10.76 -10.88
CA GLU A 166 -5.79 11.99 -11.65
C GLU A 166 -4.33 12.46 -11.55
N PHE A 167 -3.77 12.47 -10.34
CA PHE A 167 -2.38 12.87 -10.13
C PHE A 167 -1.40 11.96 -10.85
N ARG A 168 -1.58 10.64 -10.75
CA ARG A 168 -0.75 9.66 -11.45
C ARG A 168 -0.81 9.85 -12.97
N SER A 169 -2.00 9.95 -13.53
CA SER A 169 -2.21 10.09 -14.97
C SER A 169 -1.57 11.35 -15.53
N MET A 170 -1.70 12.47 -14.84
CA MET A 170 -1.07 13.73 -15.24
C MET A 170 0.45 13.69 -15.11
N SER A 171 0.98 13.07 -14.06
CA SER A 171 2.43 13.00 -13.81
C SER A 171 3.15 12.07 -14.79
N LEU A 172 2.49 11.01 -15.28
CA LEU A 172 3.08 10.06 -16.23
C LEU A 172 2.90 10.51 -17.69
N ALA A 173 2.05 11.49 -17.98
CA ALA A 173 1.82 12.01 -19.32
C ALA A 173 2.89 13.02 -19.77
N VAL A 174 3.84 13.39 -18.91
CA VAL A 174 4.92 14.39 -19.18
C VAL A 174 6.22 13.69 -19.50
#